data_df32e4a93bdc9e4b4d90af1a4713908c
#
_entry.id   df32e4a93bdc9e4b4d90af1a4713908c
#
_cell.length_a   1.000
_cell.length_b   1.000
_cell.length_c   1.000
_cell.angle_alpha   90.00
_cell.angle_beta   90.00
_cell.angle_gamma   90.00
#
_symmetry.space_group_name_H-M   'P 1'
#
loop_
_entity.id
_entity.type
_entity.pdbx_description
1 polymer ?
#
loop_
_entity_poly.entity_id
_entity_poly.type
_entity_poly.pdbx_seq_one_letter_code
_entity_poly.pdbx_strand_id
1 'polypeptide(L)'
;LGGIALHYSGGWNGFTSGFANVVMNDVSSGQNLTPDGYSMKVAIPGSIQMVSAGSKAAGGAWTGIMCMTYMFALMGIQSSPAFSMWAFANKTPQAFRWQQVIASSLIVGIILFTFTIFQGLGGHILVQNGVLKNITDTNLIPELINLLSTAAPWLVGLLAVCALAAMQSTGSGYMSTFSAMVTRDIYARYI
;
A
#
# COMPACT_ATOMS: atom_id res chain seq x y z
N LEU A 1 -4.34 10.94 4.78
CA LEU A 1 -3.53 11.48 3.67
C LEU A 1 -4.36 11.61 2.39
N GLY A 2 -5.03 10.54 1.90
CA GLY A 2 -5.85 10.61 0.69
C GLY A 2 -6.94 11.68 0.72
N GLY A 3 -7.60 11.89 1.87
CA GLY A 3 -8.60 12.94 2.05
C GLY A 3 -8.02 14.35 1.92
N ILE A 4 -6.78 14.57 2.36
CA ILE A 4 -6.07 15.84 2.16
C ILE A 4 -5.73 16.05 0.70
N ALA A 5 -5.20 15.02 0.03
CA ALA A 5 -4.93 15.10 -1.40
C ALA A 5 -6.22 15.46 -2.17
N LEU A 6 -7.35 14.86 -1.83
CA LEU A 6 -8.65 15.18 -2.43
C LEU A 6 -9.10 16.62 -2.13
N HIS A 7 -8.93 17.09 -0.89
CA HIS A 7 -9.31 18.45 -0.50
C HIS A 7 -8.50 19.51 -1.25
N TYR A 8 -7.18 19.38 -1.27
CA TYR A 8 -6.30 20.34 -1.98
C TYR A 8 -6.36 20.24 -3.50
N SER A 9 -6.87 19.12 -4.04
CA SER A 9 -7.15 19.00 -5.48
C SER A 9 -8.45 19.73 -5.91
N GLY A 10 -9.20 20.29 -4.98
CA GLY A 10 -10.48 20.93 -5.29
C GLY A 10 -11.69 19.98 -5.25
N GLY A 11 -11.64 18.97 -4.38
CA GLY A 11 -12.67 17.95 -4.23
C GLY A 11 -12.67 16.93 -5.37
N TRP A 12 -13.79 16.23 -5.53
CA TRP A 12 -13.91 15.14 -6.51
C TRP A 12 -13.73 15.64 -7.96
N ASN A 13 -14.36 16.76 -8.30
CA ASN A 13 -14.27 17.31 -9.65
C ASN A 13 -12.87 17.82 -9.98
N GLY A 14 -12.21 18.49 -9.03
CA GLY A 14 -10.82 18.91 -9.17
C GLY A 14 -9.85 17.72 -9.26
N PHE A 15 -10.12 16.64 -8.53
CA PHE A 15 -9.33 15.42 -8.59
C PHE A 15 -9.44 14.73 -9.96
N THR A 16 -10.65 14.55 -10.48
CA THR A 16 -10.87 13.90 -11.80
C THR A 16 -10.31 14.70 -12.96
N SER A 17 -10.54 16.03 -12.97
CA SER A 17 -9.97 16.91 -13.99
C SER A 17 -8.45 17.02 -13.87
N GLY A 18 -7.91 17.09 -12.65
CA GLY A 18 -6.48 17.08 -12.39
C GLY A 18 -5.82 15.81 -12.87
N PHE A 19 -6.44 14.65 -12.62
CA PHE A 19 -5.94 13.37 -13.11
C PHE A 19 -5.91 13.33 -14.65
N ALA A 20 -6.98 13.77 -15.31
CA ALA A 20 -7.01 13.87 -16.78
C ALA A 20 -5.86 14.76 -17.30
N ASN A 21 -5.62 15.90 -16.67
CA ASN A 21 -4.52 16.79 -17.04
C ASN A 21 -3.14 16.15 -16.84
N VAL A 22 -2.93 15.40 -15.75
CA VAL A 22 -1.67 14.66 -15.51
C VAL A 22 -1.41 13.65 -16.61
N VAL A 23 -2.43 12.88 -17.01
CA VAL A 23 -2.32 11.90 -18.10
C VAL A 23 -2.06 12.59 -19.44
N MET A 24 -2.75 13.67 -19.73
CA MET A 24 -2.55 14.45 -20.96
C MET A 24 -1.16 15.07 -21.03
N ASN A 25 -0.63 15.56 -19.93
CA ASN A 25 0.74 16.07 -19.85
C ASN A 25 1.79 15.00 -20.11
N ASP A 26 1.63 13.79 -19.55
CA ASP A 26 2.53 12.66 -19.84
C ASP A 26 2.53 12.35 -21.35
N VAL A 27 1.36 12.28 -21.97
CA VAL A 27 1.22 12.01 -23.42
C VAL A 27 1.83 13.16 -24.26
N SER A 28 1.58 14.41 -23.91
CA SER A 28 2.09 15.56 -24.69
C SER A 28 3.58 15.78 -24.54
N SER A 29 4.15 15.48 -23.36
CA SER A 29 5.60 15.58 -23.10
C SER A 29 6.40 14.37 -23.59
N GLY A 30 5.74 13.27 -23.92
CA GLY A 30 6.39 12.01 -24.27
C GLY A 30 7.11 11.34 -23.12
N GLN A 31 6.82 11.74 -21.87
CA GLN A 31 7.44 11.19 -20.65
C GLN A 31 6.48 10.21 -19.94
N ASN A 32 7.07 9.24 -19.25
CA ASN A 32 6.29 8.23 -18.50
C ASN A 32 5.25 7.51 -19.35
N LEU A 33 5.59 7.20 -20.59
CA LEU A 33 4.71 6.47 -21.51
C LEU A 33 5.04 4.98 -21.56
N THR A 34 3.99 4.19 -21.76
CA THR A 34 4.11 2.79 -22.16
C THR A 34 4.64 2.68 -23.61
N PRO A 35 5.13 1.53 -24.06
CA PRO A 35 5.52 1.32 -25.46
C PRO A 35 4.40 1.66 -26.45
N ASP A 36 3.13 1.52 -26.04
CA ASP A 36 1.95 1.82 -26.85
C ASP A 36 1.52 3.30 -26.79
N GLY A 37 2.27 4.15 -26.09
CA GLY A 37 2.03 5.60 -26.02
C GLY A 37 1.01 6.05 -24.98
N TYR A 38 0.59 5.20 -24.05
CA TYR A 38 -0.30 5.56 -22.94
C TYR A 38 0.51 6.00 -21.71
N SER A 39 -0.06 6.87 -20.88
CA SER A 39 0.57 7.22 -19.60
C SER A 39 0.73 6.01 -18.68
N MET A 40 1.94 5.84 -18.10
CA MET A 40 2.22 4.76 -17.14
C MET A 40 1.36 4.84 -15.87
N LYS A 41 0.76 5.99 -15.58
CA LYS A 41 -0.13 6.18 -14.43
C LYS A 41 -1.48 5.48 -14.57
N VAL A 42 -1.88 5.12 -15.79
CA VAL A 42 -3.08 4.33 -16.08
C VAL A 42 -2.76 2.88 -16.44
N ALA A 43 -1.47 2.53 -16.50
CA ALA A 43 -1.05 1.18 -16.83
C ALA A 43 -1.18 0.24 -15.62
N ILE A 44 -1.62 -0.99 -15.87
CA ILE A 44 -1.69 -2.02 -14.84
C ILE A 44 -0.27 -2.55 -14.58
N PRO A 45 0.22 -2.56 -13.33
CA PRO A 45 1.52 -3.13 -13.00
C PRO A 45 1.65 -4.59 -13.52
N GLY A 46 2.77 -4.88 -14.15
CA GLY A 46 3.06 -6.22 -14.70
C GLY A 46 2.48 -6.51 -16.07
N SER A 47 1.58 -5.67 -16.62
CA SER A 47 1.00 -5.88 -17.96
C SER A 47 1.94 -5.45 -19.09
N ILE A 48 2.82 -4.48 -18.84
CA ILE A 48 3.71 -3.91 -19.85
C ILE A 48 4.95 -4.77 -20.07
N GLN A 49 5.48 -5.34 -18.99
CA GLN A 49 6.72 -6.09 -19.03
C GLN A 49 6.70 -7.25 -18.04
N MET A 50 7.00 -8.46 -18.52
CA MET A 50 7.02 -9.66 -17.69
C MET A 50 8.28 -9.75 -16.84
N VAL A 51 9.42 -9.40 -17.40
CA VAL A 51 10.75 -9.48 -16.77
C VAL A 51 11.42 -8.11 -16.82
N SER A 52 12.10 -7.71 -15.74
CA SER A 52 12.86 -6.47 -15.70
C SER A 52 14.06 -6.52 -16.63
N ALA A 53 14.15 -5.55 -17.53
CA ALA A 53 15.32 -5.33 -18.39
C ALA A 53 16.24 -4.22 -17.83
N GLY A 54 16.15 -3.92 -16.54
CA GLY A 54 16.92 -2.89 -15.85
C GLY A 54 16.07 -1.69 -15.41
N SER A 55 16.69 -0.71 -14.76
CA SER A 55 16.04 0.45 -14.17
C SER A 55 15.36 1.39 -15.18
N LYS A 56 15.72 1.30 -16.46
CA LYS A 56 15.15 2.10 -17.56
C LYS A 56 14.04 1.37 -18.32
N ALA A 57 13.66 0.18 -17.88
CA ALA A 57 12.64 -0.60 -18.55
C ALA A 57 11.26 0.06 -18.42
N ALA A 58 10.43 -0.05 -19.45
CA ALA A 58 9.02 0.33 -19.39
C ALA A 58 8.36 -0.47 -18.28
N GLY A 59 7.57 0.21 -17.40
CA GLY A 59 6.98 -0.40 -16.22
C GLY A 59 7.84 -0.35 -14.96
N GLY A 60 9.06 0.11 -15.02
CA GLY A 60 9.95 0.30 -13.87
C GLY A 60 10.16 -1.00 -13.08
N ALA A 61 10.06 -0.91 -11.75
CA ALA A 61 10.21 -2.05 -10.85
C ALA A 61 8.99 -3.00 -10.82
N TRP A 62 7.83 -2.59 -11.35
CA TRP A 62 6.59 -3.33 -11.26
C TRP A 62 6.36 -4.24 -12.47
N THR A 63 7.25 -5.19 -12.65
CA THR A 63 7.13 -6.24 -13.68
C THR A 63 6.19 -7.35 -13.25
N GLY A 64 5.73 -8.18 -14.19
CA GLY A 64 4.87 -9.34 -13.89
C GLY A 64 5.49 -10.29 -12.87
N ILE A 65 6.80 -10.58 -12.99
CA ILE A 65 7.53 -11.41 -12.03
C ILE A 65 7.58 -10.75 -10.65
N MET A 66 7.79 -9.45 -10.58
CA MET A 66 7.79 -8.72 -9.29
C MET A 66 6.41 -8.80 -8.62
N CYS A 67 5.33 -8.60 -9.38
CA CYS A 67 3.96 -8.76 -8.86
C CYS A 67 3.71 -10.18 -8.34
N MET A 68 4.16 -11.20 -9.07
CA MET A 68 4.06 -12.60 -8.62
C MET A 68 4.88 -12.85 -7.36
N THR A 69 6.08 -12.30 -7.26
CA THR A 69 6.93 -12.41 -6.06
C THR A 69 6.23 -11.84 -4.83
N TYR A 70 5.62 -10.67 -4.94
CA TYR A 70 4.82 -10.09 -3.86
C TYR A 70 3.61 -10.96 -3.50
N MET A 71 2.93 -11.54 -4.48
CA MET A 71 1.81 -12.45 -4.23
C MET A 71 2.27 -13.67 -3.41
N PHE A 72 3.40 -14.30 -3.78
CA PHE A 72 3.96 -15.42 -3.00
C PHE A 72 4.43 -15.00 -1.62
N ALA A 73 5.04 -13.82 -1.47
CA ALA A 73 5.45 -13.30 -0.17
C ALA A 73 4.24 -13.08 0.76
N LEU A 74 3.14 -12.54 0.24
CA LEU A 74 1.90 -12.36 1.00
C LEU A 74 1.25 -13.69 1.38
N MET A 75 1.30 -14.70 0.52
CA MET A 75 0.85 -16.06 0.86
C MET A 75 1.71 -16.67 1.97
N GLY A 76 3.03 -16.43 1.96
CA GLY A 76 3.96 -16.89 2.99
C GLY A 76 3.70 -16.29 4.38
N ILE A 77 3.22 -15.08 4.47
CA ILE A 77 2.86 -14.43 5.74
C ILE A 77 1.81 -15.26 6.51
N GLN A 78 0.82 -15.82 5.81
CA GLN A 78 -0.23 -16.64 6.41
C GLN A 78 0.30 -17.94 7.03
N SER A 79 1.45 -18.43 6.55
CA SER A 79 2.11 -19.62 7.07
C SER A 79 2.98 -19.35 8.30
N SER A 80 3.18 -18.09 8.67
CA SER A 80 3.95 -17.77 9.88
C SER A 80 3.20 -18.18 11.14
N PRO A 81 3.91 -18.65 12.20
CA PRO A 81 3.28 -19.15 13.41
C PRO A 81 2.30 -18.17 14.05
N ALA A 82 2.59 -16.88 14.02
CA ALA A 82 1.74 -15.85 14.59
C ALA A 82 0.35 -15.77 13.91
N PHE A 83 0.30 -15.93 12.59
CA PHE A 83 -0.97 -15.92 11.85
C PHE A 83 -1.66 -17.31 11.85
N SER A 84 -0.89 -18.38 11.80
CA SER A 84 -1.43 -19.75 11.85
C SER A 84 -2.14 -20.05 13.17
N MET A 85 -1.70 -19.48 14.29
CA MET A 85 -2.37 -19.62 15.60
C MET A 85 -3.83 -19.14 15.55
N TRP A 86 -4.14 -18.11 14.80
CA TRP A 86 -5.51 -17.62 14.63
C TRP A 86 -6.40 -18.65 13.94
N ALA A 87 -5.86 -19.35 12.95
CA ALA A 87 -6.57 -20.43 12.27
C ALA A 87 -6.85 -21.60 13.20
N PHE A 88 -5.88 -22.00 14.02
CA PHE A 88 -6.01 -23.11 14.96
C PHE A 88 -6.89 -22.77 16.17
N ALA A 89 -7.02 -21.50 16.55
CA ALA A 89 -7.87 -21.06 17.64
C ALA A 89 -9.37 -21.11 17.32
N ASN A 90 -9.74 -21.27 16.05
CA ASN A 90 -11.14 -21.32 15.64
C ASN A 90 -11.77 -22.69 15.90
N LYS A 91 -12.93 -22.69 16.55
CA LYS A 91 -13.72 -23.90 16.86
C LYS A 91 -14.25 -24.57 15.58
N THR A 92 -14.59 -23.78 14.55
CA THR A 92 -15.13 -24.28 13.28
C THR A 92 -14.39 -23.66 12.10
N PRO A 93 -13.79 -24.47 11.21
CA PRO A 93 -13.00 -23.95 10.08
C PRO A 93 -13.85 -23.26 9.00
N GLN A 94 -15.14 -23.58 8.89
CA GLN A 94 -16.02 -23.04 7.87
C GLN A 94 -16.27 -21.53 8.03
N ALA A 95 -16.53 -21.07 9.24
CA ALA A 95 -16.74 -19.65 9.53
C ALA A 95 -15.47 -18.84 9.27
N PHE A 96 -14.30 -19.39 9.65
CA PHE A 96 -13.00 -18.74 9.43
C PHE A 96 -12.69 -18.57 7.95
N ARG A 97 -12.98 -19.56 7.12
CA ARG A 97 -12.74 -19.49 5.68
C ARG A 97 -13.47 -18.32 5.01
N TRP A 98 -14.75 -18.17 5.27
CA TRP A 98 -15.53 -17.09 4.68
C TRP A 98 -15.15 -15.71 5.22
N GLN A 99 -14.84 -15.63 6.50
CA GLN A 99 -14.35 -14.39 7.11
C GLN A 99 -13.04 -13.93 6.47
N GLN A 100 -12.08 -14.82 6.28
CA GLN A 100 -10.82 -14.48 5.63
C GLN A 100 -11.01 -14.04 4.18
N VAL A 101 -11.79 -14.75 3.41
CA VAL A 101 -12.00 -14.39 1.99
C VAL A 101 -12.76 -13.07 1.86
N ILE A 102 -13.90 -12.93 2.54
CA ILE A 102 -14.74 -11.73 2.37
C ILE A 102 -14.15 -10.53 3.08
N ALA A 103 -13.79 -10.64 4.36
CA ALA A 103 -13.30 -9.51 5.12
C ALA A 103 -11.92 -9.04 4.64
N SER A 104 -10.96 -9.96 4.43
CA SER A 104 -9.61 -9.57 4.04
C SER A 104 -9.51 -9.19 2.56
N SER A 105 -10.06 -10.00 1.66
CA SER A 105 -9.87 -9.76 0.22
C SER A 105 -10.81 -8.70 -0.33
N LEU A 106 -12.10 -8.74 0.06
CA LEU A 106 -13.08 -7.83 -0.51
C LEU A 106 -13.11 -6.50 0.25
N ILE A 107 -13.36 -6.53 1.55
CA ILE A 107 -13.58 -5.28 2.33
C ILE A 107 -12.25 -4.54 2.51
N VAL A 108 -11.27 -5.17 3.14
CA VAL A 108 -9.98 -4.53 3.44
C VAL A 108 -9.22 -4.23 2.15
N GLY A 109 -9.23 -5.15 1.18
CA GLY A 109 -8.58 -4.97 -0.12
C GLY A 109 -9.13 -3.76 -0.89
N ILE A 110 -10.44 -3.62 -1.02
CA ILE A 110 -11.06 -2.48 -1.72
C ILE A 110 -10.77 -1.17 -0.98
N ILE A 111 -10.90 -1.15 0.35
CA ILE A 111 -10.63 0.05 1.15
C ILE A 111 -9.17 0.48 0.99
N LEU A 112 -8.21 -0.42 1.19
CA LEU A 112 -6.80 -0.12 1.05
C LEU A 112 -6.44 0.35 -0.37
N PHE A 113 -6.95 -0.34 -1.39
CA PHE A 113 -6.75 0.02 -2.78
C PHE A 113 -7.24 1.44 -3.08
N THR A 114 -8.46 1.77 -2.64
CA THR A 114 -9.05 3.11 -2.84
C THR A 114 -8.21 4.18 -2.16
N PHE A 115 -7.83 4.00 -0.89
CA PHE A 115 -7.02 4.99 -0.17
C PHE A 115 -5.61 5.13 -0.76
N THR A 116 -5.00 4.06 -1.23
CA THR A 116 -3.67 4.09 -1.87
C THR A 116 -3.71 4.86 -3.19
N ILE A 117 -4.76 4.66 -3.99
CA ILE A 117 -4.97 5.43 -5.24
C ILE A 117 -5.08 6.92 -4.94
N PHE A 118 -5.90 7.32 -3.97
CA PHE A 118 -6.04 8.75 -3.62
C PHE A 118 -4.75 9.36 -3.10
N GLN A 119 -3.89 8.59 -2.42
CA GLN A 119 -2.58 9.08 -1.99
C GLN A 119 -1.62 9.24 -3.17
N GLY A 120 -1.51 8.23 -4.02
CA GLY A 120 -0.57 8.22 -5.14
C GLY A 120 -0.95 9.23 -6.22
N LEU A 121 -2.14 9.06 -6.81
CA LEU A 121 -2.61 9.96 -7.89
C LEU A 121 -2.85 11.37 -7.38
N GLY A 122 -3.43 11.53 -6.19
CA GLY A 122 -3.63 12.84 -5.58
C GLY A 122 -2.32 13.58 -5.34
N GLY A 123 -1.28 12.88 -4.93
CA GLY A 123 0.06 13.45 -4.80
C GLY A 123 0.60 14.00 -6.12
N HIS A 124 0.48 13.25 -7.21
CA HIS A 124 0.89 13.71 -8.55
C HIS A 124 0.10 14.93 -9.02
N ILE A 125 -1.20 14.99 -8.75
CA ILE A 125 -2.04 16.16 -9.06
C ILE A 125 -1.56 17.40 -8.28
N LEU A 126 -1.23 17.23 -7.00
CA LEU A 126 -0.72 18.32 -6.17
C LEU A 126 0.65 18.84 -6.63
N VAL A 127 1.49 17.96 -7.17
CA VAL A 127 2.77 18.36 -7.81
C VAL A 127 2.49 19.20 -9.05
N GLN A 128 1.60 18.77 -9.91
CA GLN A 128 1.24 19.48 -11.12
C GLN A 128 0.61 20.85 -10.82
N ASN A 129 -0.20 20.94 -9.78
CA ASN A 129 -0.81 22.19 -9.31
C ASN A 129 0.19 23.11 -8.58
N GLY A 130 1.46 22.71 -8.42
CA GLY A 130 2.50 23.48 -7.75
C GLY A 130 2.36 23.58 -6.23
N VAL A 131 1.44 22.82 -5.64
CA VAL A 131 1.25 22.75 -4.17
C VAL A 131 2.41 22.00 -3.53
N LEU A 132 2.88 20.94 -4.16
CA LEU A 132 4.04 20.18 -3.73
C LEU A 132 5.21 20.42 -4.70
N LYS A 133 6.40 20.67 -4.15
CA LYS A 133 7.62 20.97 -4.93
C LYS A 133 8.67 19.89 -4.67
N ASN A 134 9.49 19.59 -5.70
CA ASN A 134 10.65 18.67 -5.61
C ASN A 134 10.32 17.24 -5.17
N ILE A 135 9.28 16.64 -5.72
CA ILE A 135 8.87 15.28 -5.36
C ILE A 135 9.57 14.26 -6.25
N THR A 136 10.22 13.33 -5.57
CA THR A 136 10.62 12.02 -6.09
C THR A 136 9.58 11.00 -5.61
N ASP A 137 9.41 9.88 -6.33
CA ASP A 137 8.44 8.82 -5.95
C ASP A 137 8.59 8.34 -4.50
N THR A 138 9.80 8.41 -3.95
CA THR A 138 10.13 8.04 -2.57
C THR A 138 9.70 9.07 -1.53
N ASN A 139 9.53 10.35 -1.88
CA ASN A 139 9.27 11.44 -0.94
C ASN A 139 7.80 11.89 -0.92
N LEU A 140 6.94 11.29 -1.72
CA LEU A 140 5.54 11.69 -1.84
C LEU A 140 4.78 11.63 -0.51
N ILE A 141 4.91 10.53 0.23
CA ILE A 141 4.22 10.35 1.51
C ILE A 141 4.74 11.30 2.60
N PRO A 142 6.05 11.46 2.81
CA PRO A 142 6.58 12.48 3.70
C PRO A 142 6.08 13.90 3.39
N GLU A 143 6.03 14.30 2.12
CA GLU A 143 5.53 15.61 1.72
C GLU A 143 4.02 15.78 1.96
N LEU A 144 3.21 14.74 1.75
CA LEU A 144 1.81 14.75 2.13
C LEU A 144 1.62 14.87 3.66
N ILE A 145 2.49 14.26 4.46
CA ILE A 145 2.48 14.42 5.92
C ILE A 145 2.88 15.85 6.30
N ASN A 146 3.86 16.43 5.61
CA ASN A 146 4.27 17.81 5.82
C ASN A 146 3.12 18.79 5.52
N LEU A 147 2.42 18.58 4.40
CA LEU A 147 1.21 19.34 4.06
C LEU A 147 0.11 19.18 5.13
N LEU A 148 -0.07 17.96 5.66
CA LEU A 148 -0.98 17.69 6.78
C LEU A 148 -0.56 18.45 8.03
N SER A 149 0.74 18.55 8.32
CA SER A 149 1.24 19.26 9.49
C SER A 149 0.90 20.75 9.48
N THR A 150 0.81 21.33 8.30
CA THR A 150 0.42 22.73 8.12
C THR A 150 -1.08 22.91 8.29
N ALA A 151 -1.90 21.97 7.78
CA ALA A 151 -3.36 22.08 7.84
C ALA A 151 -3.94 21.64 9.20
N ALA A 152 -3.40 20.55 9.78
CA ALA A 152 -3.90 19.96 11.01
C ALA A 152 -2.77 19.23 11.78
N PRO A 153 -1.93 19.96 12.53
CA PRO A 153 -0.75 19.38 13.20
C PRO A 153 -1.09 18.25 14.18
N TRP A 154 -2.24 18.31 14.83
CA TRP A 154 -2.69 17.27 15.75
C TRP A 154 -2.92 15.91 15.09
N LEU A 155 -3.31 15.90 13.78
CA LEU A 155 -3.46 14.66 13.02
C LEU A 155 -2.12 13.98 12.75
N VAL A 156 -1.04 14.73 12.62
CA VAL A 156 0.31 14.14 12.45
C VAL A 156 0.71 13.40 13.72
N GLY A 157 0.45 13.99 14.91
CA GLY A 157 0.64 13.31 16.18
C GLY A 157 -0.18 12.02 16.29
N LEU A 158 -1.44 12.06 15.87
CA LEU A 158 -2.31 10.88 15.85
C LEU A 158 -1.78 9.80 14.87
N LEU A 159 -1.30 10.18 13.69
CA LEU A 159 -0.67 9.26 12.74
C LEU A 159 0.57 8.59 13.31
N ALA A 160 1.42 9.35 14.03
CA ALA A 160 2.61 8.81 14.69
C ALA A 160 2.23 7.79 15.77
N VAL A 161 1.24 8.10 16.60
CA VAL A 161 0.72 7.16 17.61
C VAL A 161 0.13 5.92 16.96
N CYS A 162 -0.64 6.05 15.88
CA CYS A 162 -1.19 4.92 15.14
C CYS A 162 -0.08 4.01 14.56
N ALA A 163 0.98 4.62 14.01
CA ALA A 163 2.12 3.86 13.49
C ALA A 163 2.84 3.08 14.60
N LEU A 164 3.09 3.72 15.73
CA LEU A 164 3.70 3.07 16.91
C LEU A 164 2.81 1.95 17.46
N ALA A 165 1.50 2.19 17.56
CA ALA A 165 0.55 1.18 18.02
C ALA A 165 0.51 -0.03 17.08
N ALA A 166 0.57 0.17 15.77
CA ALA A 166 0.62 -0.90 14.80
C ALA A 166 1.91 -1.75 14.94
N MET A 167 3.07 -1.10 15.11
CA MET A 167 4.34 -1.78 15.36
C MET A 167 4.30 -2.59 16.67
N GLN A 168 3.81 -1.99 17.74
CA GLN A 168 3.70 -2.64 19.05
C GLN A 168 2.73 -3.82 19.03
N SER A 169 1.60 -3.69 18.36
CA SER A 169 0.63 -4.78 18.18
C SER A 169 1.25 -5.99 17.46
N THR A 170 1.97 -5.75 16.38
CA THR A 170 2.67 -6.81 15.65
C THR A 170 3.77 -7.44 16.50
N GLY A 171 4.60 -6.63 17.15
CA GLY A 171 5.68 -7.08 18.03
C GLY A 171 5.17 -7.96 19.18
N SER A 172 4.10 -7.53 19.86
CA SER A 172 3.50 -8.32 20.96
C SER A 172 2.92 -9.65 20.48
N GLY A 173 2.32 -9.70 19.29
CA GLY A 173 1.83 -10.92 18.68
C GLY A 173 2.96 -11.95 18.42
N TYR A 174 4.07 -11.51 17.86
CA TYR A 174 5.23 -12.38 17.63
C TYR A 174 5.90 -12.83 18.94
N MET A 175 6.04 -11.93 19.93
CA MET A 175 6.58 -12.29 21.25
C MET A 175 5.71 -13.32 21.96
N SER A 176 4.40 -13.15 21.95
CA SER A 176 3.45 -14.11 22.53
C SER A 176 3.56 -15.49 21.87
N THR A 177 3.64 -15.52 20.54
CA THR A 177 3.80 -16.75 19.78
C THR A 177 5.13 -17.46 20.10
N PHE A 178 6.23 -16.70 20.12
CA PHE A 178 7.55 -17.23 20.45
C PHE A 178 7.58 -17.81 21.86
N SER A 179 7.03 -17.09 22.85
CA SER A 179 6.92 -17.56 24.23
C SER A 179 6.11 -18.87 24.31
N ALA A 180 4.99 -18.96 23.61
CA ALA A 180 4.18 -20.17 23.58
C ALA A 180 4.92 -21.36 22.94
N MET A 181 5.68 -21.13 21.87
CA MET A 181 6.50 -22.17 21.23
C MET A 181 7.61 -22.68 22.18
N VAL A 182 8.33 -21.77 22.85
CA VAL A 182 9.37 -22.14 23.80
C VAL A 182 8.78 -22.97 24.96
N THR A 183 7.68 -22.49 25.53
CA THR A 183 7.07 -23.15 26.69
C THR A 183 6.46 -24.49 26.32
N ARG A 184 5.73 -24.58 25.21
CA ARG A 184 4.99 -25.79 24.83
C ARG A 184 5.86 -26.82 24.11
N ASP A 185 6.67 -26.34 23.16
CA ASP A 185 7.37 -27.27 22.26
C ASP A 185 8.76 -27.69 22.81
N ILE A 186 9.37 -26.84 23.66
CA ILE A 186 10.67 -27.12 24.25
C ILE A 186 10.50 -27.54 25.70
N TYR A 187 10.02 -26.65 26.56
CA TYR A 187 9.98 -26.92 28.01
C TYR A 187 9.07 -28.11 28.35
N ALA A 188 7.81 -28.08 27.96
CA ALA A 188 6.84 -29.11 28.30
C ALA A 188 7.10 -30.48 27.63
N ARG A 189 7.93 -30.50 26.56
CA ARG A 189 8.23 -31.74 25.83
C ARG A 189 9.55 -32.39 26.22
N TYR A 190 10.54 -31.58 26.63
CA TYR A 190 11.89 -32.09 26.90
C TYR A 190 12.35 -31.95 28.36
N ILE A 191 11.65 -31.19 29.17
CA ILE A 191 11.86 -31.00 30.60
C ILE A 191 10.62 -31.45 31.38
#